data_ae309fa8bc80553c7e94447390598a0d
#
_entry.id   ae309fa8bc80553c7e94447390598a0d
#
_cell.length_a   1.000
_cell.length_b   1.000
_cell.length_c   1.000
_cell.angle_alpha   90.00
_cell.angle_beta   90.00
_cell.angle_gamma   90.00
#
_symmetry.space_group_name_H-M   'P 1'
#
loop_
_entity.id
_entity.type
_entity.pdbx_description
1 polymer ?
#
loop_
_entity_poly.entity_id
_entity_poly.type
_entity_poly.pdbx_seq_one_letter_code
_entity_poly.pdbx_strand_id
1 'polypeptide(L)'
;MIGILTRRVAASASASWKSSLSSFQIVQTRRDYSLGVLPDGADRNSEAFSRNSKAMDLLISDLQSHIEKVLGGGGPVAVKRNRSRNKLLPRERIDRLLDPGASFLELSQLAGHELYEESLPSAGIITGIGPSMDDFGGTYYPITVKKHLRAQEIANQCKLPCVYLVDSGGAFLPKQAEVFPDRENFGRIFYNQALMSAEGIPQIALVLGSCTAGGAYIPAMADESVMVKGNGTIFLAGPPLVKAATGEEVSAEDLGVLACIARHELHGLALGRNIIKNLHMAARGLKSGLQNISSEYQEPLYDVKELRSIAPTDHKQQFDIRSVIARIVDGSEFDEFKKLYGTTLVTGFGRIFGQPVGIIGNNGILFNESALKGAHFIELCTQRNIPLVFLQNITGFMVGSRSEANGIAKSGAKMVMAVSCAKVPKVTIIVGGSFGAGNYAMCGRAYSPDFMYLWPNARISVMGGAQAAGVLAQIERGNKKKQGIEWDKEEEEKFKAKVVEAYEREGNSYYSTARLWDDGIIDPADTRKVIGLSISASMNRDPEETKYGVFRM
;
A
#
# COMPACT_ATOMS: atom_id res chain seq x y z
N MET A 1 -52.64 -9.71 8.08
CA MET A 1 -53.63 -10.63 7.48
C MET A 1 -53.18 -10.97 6.05
N ILE A 2 -52.06 -11.68 5.86
CA ILE A 2 -51.62 -12.39 4.64
C ILE A 2 -50.63 -13.46 5.14
N GLY A 3 -51.18 -14.52 5.54
CA GLY A 3 -50.50 -15.78 5.83
C GLY A 3 -51.56 -16.85 5.71
N ILE A 4 -51.34 -17.86 4.95
CA ILE A 4 -52.18 -19.01 4.56
C ILE A 4 -52.45 -18.96 3.05
N LEU A 5 -51.47 -19.46 2.27
CA LEU A 5 -51.74 -20.10 0.97
C LEU A 5 -50.46 -20.74 0.41
N THR A 6 -49.84 -21.68 1.17
CA THR A 6 -48.83 -22.63 0.64
C THR A 6 -48.84 -23.94 1.43
N ARG A 7 -50.02 -24.60 1.45
CA ARG A 7 -50.11 -26.02 1.80
C ARG A 7 -51.39 -26.57 1.20
N ARG A 8 -51.34 -27.04 -0.05
CA ARG A 8 -52.19 -28.07 -0.64
C ARG A 8 -52.05 -28.07 -2.17
N VAL A 9 -50.94 -28.59 -2.69
CA VAL A 9 -50.88 -29.31 -3.97
C VAL A 9 -49.64 -30.18 -3.92
N ALA A 10 -49.72 -31.31 -3.21
CA ALA A 10 -48.76 -32.37 -3.29
C ALA A 10 -49.43 -33.67 -2.81
N ALA A 11 -50.45 -34.10 -3.55
CA ALA A 11 -50.94 -35.47 -3.45
C ALA A 11 -51.94 -35.72 -4.57
N SER A 12 -51.46 -35.95 -5.80
CA SER A 12 -52.15 -36.78 -6.80
C SER A 12 -51.43 -36.67 -8.15
N ALA A 13 -50.28 -37.32 -8.29
CA ALA A 13 -49.72 -37.69 -9.59
C ALA A 13 -48.57 -38.72 -9.36
N SER A 14 -48.96 -39.85 -8.77
CA SER A 14 -48.12 -41.04 -8.74
C SER A 14 -48.86 -42.16 -9.42
N ALA A 15 -48.81 -42.23 -10.72
CA ALA A 15 -48.98 -43.45 -11.51
C ALA A 15 -48.98 -43.12 -13.00
N SER A 16 -48.02 -43.68 -13.67
CA SER A 16 -47.83 -43.74 -15.12
C SER A 16 -46.76 -42.82 -15.74
N TRP A 17 -45.52 -43.06 -15.37
CA TRP A 17 -44.40 -42.78 -16.29
C TRP A 17 -43.17 -43.67 -15.90
N LYS A 18 -43.44 -45.00 -15.94
CA LYS A 18 -42.36 -46.01 -15.91
C LYS A 18 -42.48 -46.82 -17.18
N SER A 19 -41.93 -46.34 -18.28
CA SER A 19 -41.47 -47.19 -19.40
C SER A 19 -41.09 -46.28 -20.58
N SER A 20 -39.87 -45.75 -20.60
CA SER A 20 -39.00 -45.52 -21.75
C SER A 20 -37.77 -44.72 -21.34
N LEU A 21 -36.98 -45.28 -20.45
CA LEU A 21 -35.60 -44.85 -20.24
C LEU A 21 -34.69 -45.97 -20.79
N SER A 22 -34.74 -46.17 -22.11
CA SER A 22 -33.69 -46.87 -22.82
C SER A 22 -32.64 -45.85 -23.21
N SER A 23 -31.46 -45.99 -22.59
CA SER A 23 -30.14 -45.63 -23.14
C SER A 23 -29.98 -44.24 -23.80
N PHE A 24 -30.13 -43.19 -22.98
CA PHE A 24 -29.30 -42.02 -23.20
C PHE A 24 -28.04 -42.20 -22.33
N GLN A 25 -27.00 -42.83 -22.90
CA GLN A 25 -25.65 -42.59 -22.44
C GLN A 25 -25.43 -41.07 -22.55
N ILE A 26 -25.55 -40.38 -21.43
CA ILE A 26 -24.95 -39.04 -21.28
C ILE A 26 -23.45 -39.29 -21.41
N VAL A 27 -22.96 -39.19 -22.64
CA VAL A 27 -21.55 -38.93 -22.85
C VAL A 27 -21.31 -37.62 -22.11
N GLN A 28 -20.84 -37.71 -20.87
CA GLN A 28 -20.16 -36.64 -20.18
C GLN A 28 -18.87 -36.36 -20.97
N THR A 29 -19.01 -35.72 -22.12
CA THR A 29 -17.95 -34.85 -22.58
C THR A 29 -17.84 -33.80 -21.49
N ARG A 30 -16.89 -33.98 -20.57
CA ARG A 30 -16.26 -32.86 -19.89
C ARG A 30 -15.75 -31.96 -21.01
N ARG A 31 -16.61 -31.12 -21.55
CA ARG A 31 -16.18 -29.87 -22.09
C ARG A 31 -15.69 -29.11 -20.88
N ASP A 32 -14.37 -29.11 -20.69
CA ASP A 32 -13.68 -28.14 -19.89
C ASP A 32 -14.00 -26.79 -20.53
N TYR A 33 -15.14 -26.23 -20.18
CA TYR A 33 -15.36 -24.81 -20.30
C TYR A 33 -14.46 -24.19 -19.22
N SER A 34 -13.19 -23.97 -19.55
CA SER A 34 -12.34 -23.02 -18.85
C SER A 34 -12.92 -21.64 -19.12
N LEU A 35 -14.11 -21.40 -18.57
CA LEU A 35 -14.77 -20.11 -18.57
C LEU A 35 -13.87 -19.20 -17.75
N GLY A 36 -13.16 -18.27 -18.41
CA GLY A 36 -12.49 -17.21 -17.72
C GLY A 36 -10.96 -17.20 -17.79
N VAL A 37 -10.29 -18.20 -18.38
CA VAL A 37 -8.82 -18.12 -18.57
C VAL A 37 -8.48 -17.01 -19.56
N LEU A 38 -7.70 -16.04 -19.10
CA LEU A 38 -7.20 -14.96 -19.95
C LEU A 38 -6.16 -15.52 -20.94
N PRO A 39 -6.21 -15.12 -22.23
CA PRO A 39 -5.18 -15.50 -23.18
C PRO A 39 -3.85 -14.82 -22.83
N ASP A 40 -2.75 -15.48 -23.14
CA ASP A 40 -1.43 -14.85 -23.09
C ASP A 40 -1.32 -13.79 -24.19
N GLY A 41 -1.41 -12.53 -23.83
CA GLY A 41 -1.29 -11.41 -24.76
C GLY A 41 0.16 -10.99 -25.05
N ALA A 42 1.17 -11.70 -24.50
CA ALA A 42 2.57 -11.32 -24.63
C ALA A 42 3.20 -11.92 -25.90
N ASP A 43 3.67 -11.06 -26.79
CA ASP A 43 4.53 -11.46 -27.91
C ASP A 43 6.01 -11.43 -27.50
N ARG A 44 6.51 -12.58 -27.02
CA ARG A 44 7.89 -12.75 -26.53
C ARG A 44 8.95 -12.54 -27.60
N ASN A 45 8.58 -12.66 -28.86
CA ASN A 45 9.50 -12.49 -29.99
C ASN A 45 9.57 -11.04 -30.48
N SER A 46 8.71 -10.17 -29.98
CA SER A 46 8.70 -8.77 -30.39
C SER A 46 9.90 -8.00 -29.84
N GLU A 47 10.41 -7.06 -30.64
CA GLU A 47 11.45 -6.12 -30.19
C GLU A 47 10.97 -5.29 -28.98
N ALA A 48 9.67 -4.98 -28.91
CA ALA A 48 9.09 -4.25 -27.80
C ALA A 48 9.21 -5.02 -26.49
N PHE A 49 8.91 -6.33 -26.48
CA PHE A 49 9.03 -7.18 -25.29
C PHE A 49 10.48 -7.22 -24.77
N SER A 50 11.46 -7.44 -25.66
CA SER A 50 12.88 -7.44 -25.31
C SER A 50 13.38 -6.08 -24.82
N ARG A 51 12.94 -4.99 -25.49
CA ARG A 51 13.30 -3.62 -25.10
C ARG A 51 12.73 -3.27 -23.72
N ASN A 52 11.46 -3.58 -23.46
CA ASN A 52 10.81 -3.32 -22.17
C ASN A 52 11.49 -4.09 -21.04
N SER A 53 11.83 -5.37 -21.26
CA SER A 53 12.57 -6.17 -20.28
C SER A 53 13.89 -5.50 -19.91
N LYS A 54 14.71 -5.15 -20.88
CA LYS A 54 16.00 -4.50 -20.63
C LYS A 54 15.85 -3.17 -19.90
N ALA A 55 14.88 -2.36 -20.29
CA ALA A 55 14.63 -1.08 -19.66
C ALA A 55 14.13 -1.23 -18.20
N MET A 56 13.24 -2.18 -17.94
CA MET A 56 12.75 -2.48 -16.59
C MET A 56 13.85 -3.09 -15.72
N ASP A 57 14.67 -3.99 -16.26
CA ASP A 57 15.79 -4.59 -15.54
C ASP A 57 16.81 -3.54 -15.08
N LEU A 58 17.04 -2.48 -15.87
CA LEU A 58 17.85 -1.33 -15.45
C LEU A 58 17.21 -0.58 -14.27
N LEU A 59 15.90 -0.31 -14.33
CA LEU A 59 15.19 0.34 -13.24
C LEU A 59 15.17 -0.53 -11.97
N ILE A 60 15.06 -1.84 -12.11
CA ILE A 60 15.09 -2.77 -10.98
C ILE A 60 16.49 -2.84 -10.38
N SER A 61 17.53 -2.88 -11.22
CA SER A 61 18.93 -2.84 -10.75
C SER A 61 19.23 -1.55 -9.97
N ASP A 62 18.73 -0.42 -10.45
CA ASP A 62 18.84 0.86 -9.76
C ASP A 62 18.08 0.84 -8.43
N LEU A 63 16.84 0.36 -8.41
CA LEU A 63 16.06 0.17 -7.19
C LEU A 63 16.78 -0.72 -6.18
N GLN A 64 17.32 -1.85 -6.61
CA GLN A 64 18.08 -2.76 -5.75
C GLN A 64 19.31 -2.07 -5.14
N SER A 65 20.04 -1.27 -5.93
CA SER A 65 21.17 -0.48 -5.42
C SER A 65 20.75 0.50 -4.32
N HIS A 66 19.62 1.17 -4.47
CA HIS A 66 19.08 2.05 -3.43
C HIS A 66 18.62 1.28 -2.19
N ILE A 67 17.98 0.14 -2.37
CA ILE A 67 17.57 -0.74 -1.26
C ILE A 67 18.80 -1.27 -0.50
N GLU A 68 19.84 -1.72 -1.19
CA GLU A 68 21.08 -2.18 -0.56
C GLU A 68 21.72 -1.09 0.30
N LYS A 69 21.74 0.16 -0.16
CA LYS A 69 22.22 1.30 0.64
C LYS A 69 21.40 1.46 1.92
N VAL A 70 20.07 1.36 1.80
CA VAL A 70 19.16 1.44 2.95
C VAL A 70 19.35 0.27 3.91
N LEU A 71 19.56 -0.95 3.39
CA LEU A 71 19.84 -2.13 4.20
C LEU A 71 21.14 -2.00 4.99
N GLY A 72 22.14 -1.28 4.48
CA GLY A 72 23.36 -0.90 5.17
C GLY A 72 23.17 0.03 6.37
N GLY A 73 21.95 0.58 6.55
CA GLY A 73 21.56 1.46 7.65
C GLY A 73 22.43 2.73 7.73
N GLY A 74 22.78 3.16 8.95
CA GLY A 74 23.60 4.36 9.22
C GLY A 74 25.09 4.23 8.85
N GLY A 75 25.47 3.17 8.13
CA GLY A 75 26.81 2.92 7.66
C GLY A 75 27.78 2.32 8.70
N PRO A 76 29.03 2.06 8.31
CA PRO A 76 29.99 1.29 9.12
C PRO A 76 30.23 1.86 10.53
N VAL A 77 30.23 3.18 10.67
CA VAL A 77 30.48 3.85 11.96
C VAL A 77 29.31 3.58 12.93
N ALA A 78 28.07 3.71 12.45
CA ALA A 78 26.89 3.45 13.26
C ALA A 78 26.79 1.96 13.64
N VAL A 79 27.08 1.06 12.70
CA VAL A 79 27.14 -0.38 12.94
C VAL A 79 28.17 -0.71 14.01
N LYS A 80 29.41 -0.19 13.89
CA LYS A 80 30.47 -0.39 14.88
C LYS A 80 30.06 0.11 16.27
N ARG A 81 29.42 1.28 16.36
CA ARG A 81 28.91 1.85 17.61
C ARG A 81 27.84 0.96 18.27
N ASN A 82 26.91 0.41 17.49
CA ASN A 82 25.90 -0.50 18.01
C ASN A 82 26.52 -1.81 18.52
N ARG A 83 27.44 -2.40 17.75
CA ARG A 83 28.15 -3.62 18.15
C ARG A 83 28.98 -3.43 19.43
N SER A 84 29.66 -2.28 19.59
CA SER A 84 30.42 -2.00 20.81
C SER A 84 29.56 -1.88 22.07
N ARG A 85 28.23 -1.67 21.89
CA ARG A 85 27.23 -1.65 22.96
C ARG A 85 26.49 -2.96 23.13
N ASN A 86 26.95 -4.04 22.46
CA ASN A 86 26.28 -5.34 22.40
C ASN A 86 24.82 -5.26 21.92
N LYS A 87 24.51 -4.31 21.01
CA LYS A 87 23.18 -4.16 20.41
C LYS A 87 23.11 -4.88 19.08
N LEU A 88 21.96 -5.52 18.82
CA LEU A 88 21.58 -5.99 17.50
C LEU A 88 21.28 -4.81 16.57
N LEU A 89 21.45 -5.01 15.28
CA LEU A 89 20.99 -4.05 14.28
C LEU A 89 19.46 -4.14 14.14
N PRO A 90 18.79 -3.06 13.71
CA PRO A 90 17.32 -3.04 13.64
C PRO A 90 16.74 -4.25 12.89
N ARG A 91 17.18 -4.54 11.65
CA ARG A 91 16.66 -5.69 10.89
C ARG A 91 16.97 -7.05 11.54
N GLU A 92 18.08 -7.18 12.26
CA GLU A 92 18.37 -8.40 13.03
C GLU A 92 17.40 -8.59 14.20
N ARG A 93 16.92 -7.50 14.81
CA ARG A 93 15.87 -7.55 15.83
C ARG A 93 14.57 -8.07 15.24
N ILE A 94 14.19 -7.54 14.07
CA ILE A 94 13.00 -8.00 13.33
C ILE A 94 13.11 -9.47 12.98
N ASP A 95 14.21 -9.91 12.36
CA ASP A 95 14.45 -11.31 11.98
C ASP A 95 14.35 -12.28 13.18
N ARG A 96 14.75 -11.82 14.38
CA ARG A 96 14.65 -12.63 15.61
C ARG A 96 13.26 -12.62 16.20
N LEU A 97 12.47 -11.59 15.92
CA LEU A 97 11.09 -11.48 16.39
C LEU A 97 10.13 -12.26 15.49
N LEU A 98 10.40 -12.33 14.19
CA LEU A 98 9.61 -13.09 13.22
C LEU A 98 9.76 -14.61 13.39
N ASP A 99 8.78 -15.35 12.89
CA ASP A 99 8.88 -16.81 12.80
C ASP A 99 9.91 -17.19 11.71
N PRO A 100 10.72 -18.25 11.92
CA PRO A 100 11.71 -18.67 10.95
C PRO A 100 11.09 -18.94 9.57
N GLY A 101 11.61 -18.29 8.54
CA GLY A 101 11.10 -18.42 7.18
C GLY A 101 9.83 -17.61 6.87
N ALA A 102 9.33 -16.82 7.82
CA ALA A 102 8.18 -15.96 7.59
C ALA A 102 8.52 -14.77 6.66
N SER A 103 7.53 -14.39 5.85
CA SER A 103 7.67 -13.20 5.00
C SER A 103 7.45 -11.93 5.82
N PHE A 104 8.33 -10.95 5.65
CA PHE A 104 8.17 -9.60 6.17
C PHE A 104 7.87 -8.64 5.02
N LEU A 105 6.73 -7.99 5.05
CA LEU A 105 6.35 -6.94 4.11
C LEU A 105 6.84 -5.60 4.65
N GLU A 106 8.10 -5.25 4.38
CA GLU A 106 8.66 -3.95 4.78
C GLU A 106 8.00 -2.83 3.97
N LEU A 107 7.45 -1.83 4.67
CA LEU A 107 6.75 -0.71 4.08
C LEU A 107 7.68 0.49 3.92
N SER A 108 7.55 1.19 2.77
CA SER A 108 8.20 2.48 2.51
C SER A 108 9.71 2.46 2.81
N GLN A 109 10.45 1.47 2.30
CA GLN A 109 11.88 1.29 2.52
C GLN A 109 12.69 2.54 2.14
N LEU A 110 12.29 3.24 1.08
CA LEU A 110 12.95 4.43 0.54
C LEU A 110 12.35 5.75 1.05
N ALA A 111 11.52 5.72 2.11
CA ALA A 111 11.04 6.94 2.74
C ALA A 111 12.22 7.81 3.21
N GLY A 112 12.14 9.12 2.94
CA GLY A 112 13.21 10.09 3.27
C GLY A 112 14.39 10.08 2.28
N HIS A 113 14.34 9.30 1.21
CA HIS A 113 15.39 9.23 0.20
C HIS A 113 15.62 10.63 -0.43
N GLU A 114 16.85 11.13 -0.33
CA GLU A 114 17.26 12.46 -0.85
C GLU A 114 16.35 13.62 -0.44
N LEU A 115 15.66 13.49 0.70
CA LEU A 115 14.75 14.52 1.20
C LEU A 115 15.47 15.55 2.09
N TYR A 116 16.57 15.15 2.70
CA TYR A 116 17.41 15.98 3.57
C TYR A 116 18.85 15.95 3.08
N GLU A 117 19.66 16.91 3.54
CA GLU A 117 21.09 16.95 3.24
C GLU A 117 21.82 15.73 3.84
N GLU A 118 21.38 15.30 5.03
CA GLU A 118 21.89 14.09 5.66
C GLU A 118 21.20 12.83 5.12
N SER A 119 21.94 11.74 5.02
CA SER A 119 21.39 10.43 4.68
C SER A 119 20.51 9.92 5.83
N LEU A 120 19.23 9.69 5.55
CA LEU A 120 18.23 9.18 6.52
C LEU A 120 17.60 7.88 5.98
N PRO A 121 18.30 6.73 6.08
CA PRO A 121 17.80 5.45 5.56
C PRO A 121 16.45 5.08 6.18
N SER A 122 15.50 4.68 5.35
CA SER A 122 14.13 4.31 5.76
C SER A 122 13.43 5.37 6.62
N ALA A 123 13.73 6.66 6.42
CA ALA A 123 13.24 7.74 7.29
C ALA A 123 13.62 7.55 8.78
N GLY A 124 14.70 6.86 9.10
CA GLY A 124 15.15 6.56 10.46
C GLY A 124 14.31 5.53 11.22
N ILE A 125 13.35 4.87 10.57
CA ILE A 125 12.44 3.90 11.16
C ILE A 125 12.10 2.80 10.14
N ILE A 126 12.10 1.54 10.57
CA ILE A 126 11.64 0.42 9.77
C ILE A 126 10.21 0.09 10.18
N THR A 127 9.32 -0.04 9.22
CA THR A 127 7.92 -0.39 9.42
C THR A 127 7.54 -1.50 8.46
N GLY A 128 6.67 -2.42 8.89
CA GLY A 128 6.24 -3.52 8.04
C GLY A 128 5.22 -4.43 8.70
N ILE A 129 4.78 -5.44 7.97
CA ILE A 129 3.84 -6.45 8.41
C ILE A 129 4.49 -7.82 8.29
N GLY A 130 4.40 -8.57 9.36
CA GLY A 130 4.88 -9.94 9.41
C GLY A 130 4.22 -10.70 10.56
N PRO A 131 4.38 -12.00 10.66
CA PRO A 131 3.96 -12.74 11.84
C PRO A 131 4.88 -12.40 13.01
N SER A 132 4.93 -11.17 13.37
CA SER A 132 5.57 -10.35 14.42
C SER A 132 6.38 -9.18 13.80
N MET A 133 6.47 -8.05 14.04
CA MET A 133 6.17 -6.60 14.06
C MET A 133 7.33 -5.60 13.90
N ASP A 134 7.03 -4.30 14.04
CA ASP A 134 7.77 -3.09 13.66
C ASP A 134 8.95 -2.73 14.56
N ASP A 135 10.04 -2.14 13.99
CA ASP A 135 11.23 -1.67 14.73
C ASP A 135 11.38 -0.15 14.63
N PHE A 136 11.71 0.48 15.77
CA PHE A 136 11.94 1.92 15.90
C PHE A 136 13.35 2.21 16.42
N GLY A 137 14.15 2.94 15.66
CA GLY A 137 15.47 3.38 16.13
C GLY A 137 15.87 4.72 15.55
N GLY A 138 16.34 5.66 16.40
CA GLY A 138 16.94 6.91 15.97
C GLY A 138 16.20 8.18 16.41
N THR A 139 16.53 9.30 15.76
CA THR A 139 15.92 10.61 16.02
C THR A 139 14.79 10.85 15.02
N TYR A 140 13.67 11.39 15.49
CA TYR A 140 12.48 11.62 14.66
C TYR A 140 12.60 12.90 13.84
N TYR A 141 12.76 12.75 12.54
CA TYR A 141 12.56 13.80 11.54
C TYR A 141 11.06 13.94 11.19
N PRO A 142 10.64 15.00 10.49
CA PRO A 142 9.25 15.13 10.05
C PRO A 142 8.75 13.91 9.26
N ILE A 143 9.59 13.38 8.36
CA ILE A 143 9.25 12.18 7.58
C ILE A 143 9.20 10.91 8.44
N THR A 144 9.98 10.82 9.52
CA THR A 144 9.93 9.71 10.49
C THR A 144 8.58 9.68 11.18
N VAL A 145 8.08 10.84 11.63
CA VAL A 145 6.74 10.97 12.23
C VAL A 145 5.68 10.53 11.23
N LYS A 146 5.73 11.03 10.00
CA LYS A 146 4.77 10.68 8.94
C LYS A 146 4.75 9.17 8.66
N LYS A 147 5.93 8.53 8.63
CA LYS A 147 6.05 7.07 8.43
C LYS A 147 5.47 6.29 9.60
N HIS A 148 5.73 6.72 10.84
CA HIS A 148 5.15 6.11 12.03
C HIS A 148 3.62 6.22 12.03
N LEU A 149 3.09 7.41 11.75
CA LEU A 149 1.64 7.63 11.66
C LEU A 149 1.00 6.74 10.58
N ARG A 150 1.69 6.55 9.44
CA ARG A 150 1.21 5.64 8.39
C ARG A 150 1.18 4.19 8.84
N ALA A 151 2.19 3.72 9.58
CA ALA A 151 2.20 2.37 10.15
C ALA A 151 1.04 2.18 11.15
N GLN A 152 0.79 3.14 12.03
CA GLN A 152 -0.36 3.11 12.94
C GLN A 152 -1.71 3.15 12.19
N GLU A 153 -1.81 3.93 11.11
CA GLU A 153 -3.01 3.96 10.26
C GLU A 153 -3.30 2.57 9.68
N ILE A 154 -2.29 1.91 9.11
CA ILE A 154 -2.41 0.55 8.58
C ILE A 154 -2.79 -0.44 9.69
N ALA A 155 -2.11 -0.39 10.83
CA ALA A 155 -2.41 -1.27 11.95
C ALA A 155 -3.85 -1.07 12.46
N ASN A 156 -4.33 0.17 12.54
CA ASN A 156 -5.71 0.46 12.93
C ASN A 156 -6.72 -0.02 11.88
N GLN A 157 -6.50 0.27 10.61
CA GLN A 157 -7.37 -0.17 9.51
C GLN A 157 -7.46 -1.69 9.41
N CYS A 158 -6.32 -2.36 9.56
CA CYS A 158 -6.22 -3.82 9.46
C CYS A 158 -6.43 -4.54 10.81
N LYS A 159 -6.70 -3.80 11.91
CA LYS A 159 -6.84 -4.34 13.29
C LYS A 159 -5.65 -5.24 13.69
N LEU A 160 -4.44 -4.83 13.34
CA LEU A 160 -3.21 -5.54 13.64
C LEU A 160 -2.62 -5.04 14.97
N PRO A 161 -2.12 -5.92 15.86
CA PRO A 161 -1.38 -5.51 17.04
C PRO A 161 -0.12 -4.76 16.65
N CYS A 162 0.26 -3.75 17.43
CA CYS A 162 1.49 -3.00 17.26
C CYS A 162 2.56 -3.50 18.22
N VAL A 163 3.77 -3.75 17.73
CA VAL A 163 4.93 -4.02 18.58
C VAL A 163 6.02 -3.02 18.25
N TYR A 164 6.40 -2.24 19.21
CA TYR A 164 7.39 -1.18 19.11
C TYR A 164 8.74 -1.66 19.65
N LEU A 165 9.77 -1.75 18.79
CA LEU A 165 11.14 -2.04 19.21
C LEU A 165 11.87 -0.72 19.45
N VAL A 166 11.82 -0.18 20.65
CA VAL A 166 12.14 1.22 20.93
C VAL A 166 13.61 1.43 21.28
N ASP A 167 14.26 2.32 20.52
CA ASP A 167 15.63 2.82 20.74
C ASP A 167 15.72 4.24 20.17
N SER A 168 15.12 5.24 20.83
CA SER A 168 14.86 6.57 20.27
C SER A 168 15.39 7.71 21.13
N GLY A 169 16.08 8.65 20.52
CA GLY A 169 16.53 9.91 21.12
C GLY A 169 15.47 11.03 21.14
N GLY A 170 14.24 10.76 20.67
CA GLY A 170 13.18 11.78 20.59
C GLY A 170 13.20 12.60 19.29
N ALA A 171 12.57 13.77 19.30
CA ALA A 171 12.43 14.64 18.13
C ALA A 171 13.75 15.29 17.70
N PHE A 172 13.92 15.50 16.39
CA PHE A 172 15.05 16.25 15.83
C PHE A 172 14.87 17.75 16.08
N LEU A 173 15.56 18.27 17.10
CA LEU A 173 15.38 19.63 17.60
C LEU A 173 15.56 20.74 16.55
N PRO A 174 16.51 20.68 15.60
CA PRO A 174 16.65 21.70 14.57
C PRO A 174 15.40 21.89 13.68
N LYS A 175 14.54 20.84 13.61
CA LYS A 175 13.28 20.87 12.84
C LYS A 175 12.04 20.77 13.73
N GLN A 176 12.14 21.25 14.98
CA GLN A 176 11.08 21.10 15.99
C GLN A 176 9.73 21.68 15.53
N ALA A 177 9.73 22.76 14.78
CA ALA A 177 8.52 23.39 14.25
C ALA A 177 7.75 22.50 13.26
N GLU A 178 8.47 21.60 12.54
CA GLU A 178 7.88 20.66 11.58
C GLU A 178 7.54 19.29 12.21
N VAL A 179 8.00 19.06 13.47
CA VAL A 179 7.87 17.75 14.13
C VAL A 179 6.86 17.78 15.27
N PHE A 180 6.69 18.93 15.96
CA PHE A 180 6.05 18.97 17.27
C PHE A 180 4.64 19.58 17.31
N PRO A 181 4.35 20.80 16.75
CA PRO A 181 3.18 21.56 17.15
C PRO A 181 1.87 21.21 16.43
N ASP A 182 1.94 20.60 15.27
CA ASP A 182 0.76 20.39 14.39
C ASP A 182 0.06 19.06 14.68
N ARG A 183 -1.16 18.95 14.16
CA ARG A 183 -2.05 17.80 14.32
C ARG A 183 -1.42 16.47 13.89
N GLU A 184 -0.73 16.44 12.76
CA GLU A 184 -0.10 15.23 12.19
C GLU A 184 1.39 15.17 12.55
N ASN A 185 1.76 15.70 13.74
CA ASN A 185 3.10 15.71 14.27
C ASN A 185 3.29 14.66 15.39
N PHE A 186 4.39 14.74 16.10
CA PHE A 186 4.87 13.73 17.05
C PHE A 186 3.83 13.34 18.10
N GLY A 187 3.07 14.33 18.62
CA GLY A 187 2.00 14.08 19.60
C GLY A 187 0.88 13.18 19.09
N ARG A 188 0.64 13.16 17.77
CA ARG A 188 -0.37 12.32 17.15
C ARG A 188 -0.10 10.82 17.30
N ILE A 189 1.18 10.43 17.37
CA ILE A 189 1.60 9.05 17.60
C ILE A 189 1.00 8.53 18.91
N PHE A 190 1.09 9.30 19.97
CA PHE A 190 0.60 8.91 21.30
C PHE A 190 -0.92 8.92 21.37
N TYR A 191 -1.54 9.91 20.73
CA TYR A 191 -2.99 9.98 20.60
C TYR A 191 -3.54 8.73 19.89
N ASN A 192 -2.95 8.34 18.78
CA ASN A 192 -3.34 7.14 18.04
C ASN A 192 -3.11 5.88 18.89
N GLN A 193 -1.97 5.76 19.56
CA GLN A 193 -1.66 4.61 20.40
C GLN A 193 -2.71 4.42 21.50
N ALA A 194 -3.13 5.51 22.17
CA ALA A 194 -4.17 5.46 23.19
C ALA A 194 -5.52 5.03 22.62
N LEU A 195 -5.93 5.56 21.46
CA LEU A 195 -7.20 5.19 20.83
C LEU A 195 -7.18 3.74 20.33
N MET A 196 -6.09 3.30 19.72
CA MET A 196 -5.96 1.91 19.26
C MET A 196 -6.03 0.92 20.42
N SER A 197 -5.37 1.22 21.56
CA SER A 197 -5.50 0.43 22.78
C SER A 197 -6.95 0.39 23.28
N ALA A 198 -7.63 1.55 23.31
CA ALA A 198 -9.05 1.63 23.71
C ALA A 198 -9.99 0.84 22.76
N GLU A 199 -9.63 0.70 21.48
CA GLU A 199 -10.32 -0.14 20.49
C GLU A 199 -9.94 -1.63 20.59
N GLY A 200 -9.10 -2.01 21.53
CA GLY A 200 -8.65 -3.39 21.74
C GLY A 200 -7.56 -3.85 20.78
N ILE A 201 -6.89 -2.94 20.07
CA ILE A 201 -5.72 -3.24 19.25
C ILE A 201 -4.49 -3.23 20.16
N PRO A 202 -3.85 -4.39 20.43
CA PRO A 202 -2.75 -4.49 21.39
C PRO A 202 -1.56 -3.63 21.03
N GLN A 203 -1.00 -2.93 22.03
CA GLN A 203 0.16 -2.07 21.93
C GLN A 203 1.27 -2.64 22.82
N ILE A 204 2.33 -3.18 22.23
CA ILE A 204 3.43 -3.85 22.94
C ILE A 204 4.72 -3.08 22.69
N ALA A 205 5.50 -2.78 23.72
CA ALA A 205 6.77 -2.09 23.58
C ALA A 205 7.93 -2.92 24.13
N LEU A 206 8.97 -3.08 23.31
CA LEU A 206 10.25 -3.67 23.71
C LEU A 206 11.31 -2.58 23.71
N VAL A 207 11.75 -2.18 24.90
CA VAL A 207 12.73 -1.10 25.12
C VAL A 207 14.13 -1.69 25.00
N LEU A 208 14.73 -1.56 23.82
CA LEU A 208 16.01 -2.14 23.45
C LEU A 208 17.15 -1.10 23.49
N GLY A 209 16.82 0.14 23.77
CA GLY A 209 17.74 1.24 23.87
C GLY A 209 17.20 2.42 24.67
N SER A 210 17.82 3.58 24.48
CA SER A 210 17.39 4.79 25.17
C SER A 210 16.06 5.30 24.62
N CYS A 211 15.11 5.58 25.51
CA CYS A 211 13.84 6.24 25.20
C CYS A 211 13.78 7.56 25.94
N THR A 212 14.10 8.65 25.25
CA THR A 212 14.24 9.98 25.85
C THR A 212 13.15 10.93 25.36
N ALA A 213 12.72 11.84 26.24
CA ALA A 213 11.72 12.88 25.96
C ALA A 213 10.42 12.27 25.38
N GLY A 214 9.96 12.73 24.20
CA GLY A 214 8.77 12.19 23.58
C GLY A 214 8.86 10.69 23.27
N GLY A 215 10.05 10.14 22.98
CA GLY A 215 10.24 8.71 22.78
C GLY A 215 9.90 7.84 23.99
N ALA A 216 9.93 8.41 25.18
CA ALA A 216 9.58 7.71 26.42
C ALA A 216 8.07 7.41 26.53
N TYR A 217 7.22 8.15 25.84
CA TYR A 217 5.77 7.92 25.86
C TYR A 217 5.35 6.65 25.13
N ILE A 218 6.08 6.23 24.08
CA ILE A 218 5.75 5.01 23.34
C ILE A 218 5.68 3.79 24.28
N PRO A 219 6.73 3.44 25.05
CA PRO A 219 6.65 2.33 25.98
C PRO A 219 5.79 2.63 27.22
N ALA A 220 5.68 3.89 27.65
CA ALA A 220 4.88 4.25 28.81
C ALA A 220 3.38 4.14 28.57
N MET A 221 2.93 4.24 27.31
CA MET A 221 1.53 4.15 26.90
C MET A 221 1.18 2.81 26.24
N ALA A 222 2.16 1.91 26.10
CA ALA A 222 1.90 0.56 25.59
C ALA A 222 1.14 -0.27 26.66
N ASP A 223 0.30 -1.20 26.20
CA ASP A 223 -0.45 -2.11 27.08
C ASP A 223 0.50 -3.04 27.85
N GLU A 224 1.57 -3.48 27.19
CA GLU A 224 2.64 -4.27 27.79
C GLU A 224 4.00 -3.74 27.35
N SER A 225 4.95 -3.66 28.29
CA SER A 225 6.29 -3.18 28.04
C SER A 225 7.35 -4.08 28.65
N VAL A 226 8.39 -4.40 27.86
CA VAL A 226 9.57 -5.14 28.30
C VAL A 226 10.81 -4.29 28.11
N MET A 227 11.63 -4.10 29.15
CA MET A 227 12.86 -3.33 29.09
C MET A 227 14.09 -4.23 29.19
N VAL A 228 15.11 -3.98 28.37
CA VAL A 228 16.38 -4.70 28.40
C VAL A 228 17.34 -4.03 29.38
N LYS A 229 17.77 -4.77 30.40
CA LYS A 229 18.72 -4.30 31.44
C LYS A 229 20.03 -3.84 30.78
N GLY A 230 20.53 -2.70 31.25
CA GLY A 230 21.81 -2.13 30.81
C GLY A 230 21.77 -1.41 29.45
N ASN A 231 20.76 -1.67 28.61
CA ASN A 231 20.59 -1.01 27.31
C ASN A 231 19.35 -0.11 27.28
N GLY A 232 18.23 -0.62 27.81
CA GLY A 232 16.95 0.08 27.82
C GLY A 232 16.89 1.13 28.95
N THR A 233 16.44 2.33 28.63
CA THR A 233 16.13 3.38 29.61
C THR A 233 14.92 4.17 29.14
N ILE A 234 14.06 4.60 30.09
CA ILE A 234 12.88 5.42 29.83
C ILE A 234 12.91 6.62 30.77
N PHE A 235 13.05 7.82 30.22
CA PHE A 235 12.96 9.04 31.01
C PHE A 235 12.55 10.24 30.15
N LEU A 236 11.77 11.15 30.70
CA LEU A 236 11.40 12.41 30.04
C LEU A 236 12.59 13.38 30.00
N ALA A 237 13.37 13.42 31.09
CA ALA A 237 14.59 14.21 31.22
C ALA A 237 15.76 13.28 31.53
N GLY A 238 16.74 13.23 30.63
CA GLY A 238 17.95 12.44 30.88
C GLY A 238 18.84 13.05 31.96
N PRO A 239 19.85 12.29 32.50
CA PRO A 239 20.71 12.75 33.58
C PRO A 239 21.28 14.16 33.42
N PRO A 240 21.75 14.60 32.21
CA PRO A 240 22.22 15.96 32.02
C PRO A 240 21.16 17.04 32.24
N LEU A 241 19.91 16.78 31.84
CA LEU A 241 18.82 17.73 32.00
C LEU A 241 18.33 17.76 33.42
N VAL A 242 18.27 16.63 34.14
CA VAL A 242 17.97 16.54 35.55
C VAL A 242 18.98 17.36 36.34
N LYS A 243 20.29 17.16 36.10
CA LYS A 243 21.36 17.93 36.71
C LYS A 243 21.23 19.43 36.46
N ALA A 244 20.89 19.82 35.22
CA ALA A 244 20.70 21.24 34.88
C ALA A 244 19.46 21.86 35.52
N ALA A 245 18.38 21.09 35.73
CA ALA A 245 17.13 21.58 36.27
C ALA A 245 17.06 21.54 37.79
N THR A 246 17.64 20.52 38.44
CA THR A 246 17.49 20.26 39.88
C THR A 246 18.82 20.27 40.64
N GLY A 247 19.97 20.21 39.94
CA GLY A 247 21.30 20.03 40.52
C GLY A 247 21.61 18.59 40.94
N GLU A 248 20.68 17.65 40.78
CA GLU A 248 20.81 16.26 41.20
C GLU A 248 21.68 15.46 40.22
N GLU A 249 22.62 14.67 40.73
CA GLU A 249 23.41 13.71 39.92
C GLU A 249 22.81 12.32 40.04
N VAL A 250 22.22 11.84 38.96
CA VAL A 250 21.55 10.52 38.88
C VAL A 250 22.08 9.71 37.70
N SER A 251 22.13 8.40 37.86
CA SER A 251 22.45 7.53 36.72
C SER A 251 21.20 7.30 35.85
N ALA A 252 21.43 6.92 34.58
CA ALA A 252 20.32 6.58 33.69
C ALA A 252 19.54 5.35 34.17
N GLU A 253 20.16 4.42 34.88
CA GLU A 253 19.49 3.24 35.45
C GLU A 253 18.62 3.59 36.64
N ASP A 254 18.99 4.60 37.44
CA ASP A 254 18.21 5.03 38.59
C ASP A 254 16.98 5.85 38.21
N LEU A 255 17.01 6.51 37.05
CA LEU A 255 15.91 7.34 36.56
C LEU A 255 14.76 6.55 35.94
N GLY A 256 15.01 5.38 35.37
CA GLY A 256 14.00 4.69 34.54
C GLY A 256 13.97 3.18 34.72
N VAL A 257 13.13 2.68 35.62
CA VAL A 257 12.90 1.24 35.79
C VAL A 257 11.45 0.88 35.47
N LEU A 258 11.26 -0.07 34.54
CA LEU A 258 9.97 -0.74 34.29
C LEU A 258 9.91 -2.10 35.01
N ALA A 259 8.69 -2.56 35.31
CA ALA A 259 8.45 -3.76 36.09
C ALA A 259 8.93 -5.07 35.41
N CYS A 260 8.98 -5.13 34.08
CA CYS A 260 9.43 -6.31 33.34
C CYS A 260 10.80 -6.07 32.71
N ILE A 261 11.86 -6.70 33.27
CA ILE A 261 13.24 -6.52 32.86
C ILE A 261 13.78 -7.78 32.20
N ALA A 262 14.18 -7.66 30.93
CA ALA A 262 14.89 -8.70 30.20
C ALA A 262 16.40 -8.60 30.45
N ARG A 263 17.10 -9.76 30.53
CA ARG A 263 18.53 -9.79 30.85
C ARG A 263 19.42 -9.26 29.72
N HIS A 264 19.01 -9.41 28.49
CA HIS A 264 19.68 -8.97 27.26
C HIS A 264 18.66 -8.91 26.11
N GLU A 265 19.03 -8.34 24.94
CA GLU A 265 18.10 -8.13 23.82
C GLU A 265 17.39 -9.41 23.34
N LEU A 266 18.13 -10.52 23.15
CA LEU A 266 17.51 -11.79 22.75
C LEU A 266 16.46 -12.29 23.75
N HIS A 267 16.68 -12.09 25.05
CA HIS A 267 15.67 -12.40 26.08
C HIS A 267 14.45 -11.47 25.96
N GLY A 268 14.69 -10.18 25.70
CA GLY A 268 13.60 -9.21 25.47
C GLY A 268 12.74 -9.57 24.27
N LEU A 269 13.37 -9.92 23.16
CA LEU A 269 12.67 -10.38 21.95
C LEU A 269 11.89 -11.67 22.19
N ALA A 270 12.46 -12.65 22.93
CA ALA A 270 11.76 -13.88 23.31
C ALA A 270 10.53 -13.61 24.19
N LEU A 271 10.64 -12.68 25.14
CA LEU A 271 9.49 -12.24 25.96
C LEU A 271 8.43 -11.57 25.08
N GLY A 272 8.83 -10.69 24.16
CA GLY A 272 7.91 -10.09 23.18
C GLY A 272 7.16 -11.12 22.36
N ARG A 273 7.86 -12.15 21.83
CA ARG A 273 7.21 -13.27 21.12
C ARG A 273 6.20 -14.00 22.00
N ASN A 274 6.50 -14.24 23.28
CA ASN A 274 5.58 -14.86 24.21
C ASN A 274 4.34 -14.00 24.48
N ILE A 275 4.50 -12.67 24.64
CA ILE A 275 3.37 -11.76 24.77
C ILE A 275 2.48 -11.86 23.52
N ILE A 276 3.04 -11.76 22.33
CA ILE A 276 2.29 -11.86 21.07
C ILE A 276 1.56 -13.20 20.96
N LYS A 277 2.23 -14.29 21.31
CA LYS A 277 1.62 -15.63 21.30
C LYS A 277 0.44 -15.73 22.27
N ASN A 278 0.50 -15.02 23.40
CA ASN A 278 -0.54 -15.01 24.41
C ASN A 278 -1.72 -14.08 24.09
N LEU A 279 -1.64 -13.27 23.02
CA LEU A 279 -2.74 -12.39 22.62
C LEU A 279 -4.01 -13.13 22.22
N HIS A 280 -3.94 -14.44 22.02
CA HIS A 280 -5.08 -15.28 21.60
C HIS A 280 -5.86 -14.66 20.43
N MET A 281 -5.16 -14.26 19.37
CA MET A 281 -5.71 -13.52 18.23
C MET A 281 -6.96 -14.18 17.65
N ALA A 282 -6.99 -15.51 17.59
CA ALA A 282 -8.15 -16.26 17.12
C ALA A 282 -9.38 -16.12 18.03
N ALA A 283 -9.19 -15.99 19.36
CA ALA A 283 -10.27 -15.80 20.32
C ALA A 283 -10.85 -14.38 20.29
N ARG A 284 -10.10 -13.41 19.79
CA ARG A 284 -10.54 -12.01 19.59
C ARG A 284 -11.24 -11.79 18.25
N GLY A 285 -11.52 -12.84 17.47
CA GLY A 285 -12.08 -12.74 16.13
C GLY A 285 -11.06 -12.27 15.07
N LEU A 286 -9.84 -11.96 15.50
CA LEU A 286 -8.74 -11.64 14.59
C LEU A 286 -8.30 -12.92 13.89
N LYS A 287 -8.75 -13.10 12.67
CA LYS A 287 -8.29 -14.19 11.82
C LYS A 287 -6.80 -13.98 11.58
N SER A 288 -5.98 -14.98 11.87
CA SER A 288 -4.58 -14.93 11.45
C SER A 288 -4.60 -14.74 9.93
N GLY A 289 -4.14 -13.58 9.46
CA GLY A 289 -4.20 -13.20 8.04
C GLY A 289 -3.52 -14.22 7.12
N LEU A 290 -2.58 -15.01 7.66
CA LEU A 290 -1.92 -16.11 6.97
C LEU A 290 -2.77 -17.41 6.93
N GLN A 291 -3.76 -17.57 7.81
CA GLN A 291 -4.64 -18.75 7.78
C GLN A 291 -5.74 -18.66 6.71
N ASN A 292 -5.94 -17.49 6.11
CA ASN A 292 -6.90 -17.30 5.02
C ASN A 292 -6.27 -17.52 3.63
N ILE A 293 -4.97 -17.77 3.54
CA ILE A 293 -4.39 -18.30 2.31
C ILE A 293 -4.87 -19.75 2.21
N SER A 294 -5.80 -20.00 1.30
CA SER A 294 -6.26 -21.36 1.01
C SER A 294 -5.03 -22.23 0.74
N SER A 295 -4.93 -23.39 1.37
CA SER A 295 -3.89 -24.37 1.06
C SER A 295 -3.99 -24.91 -0.38
N GLU A 296 -5.09 -24.62 -1.07
CA GLU A 296 -5.38 -25.03 -2.43
C GLU A 296 -5.63 -23.80 -3.30
N TYR A 297 -4.59 -23.26 -3.91
CA TYR A 297 -4.66 -22.27 -4.98
C TYR A 297 -3.80 -22.73 -6.16
N GLN A 298 -4.12 -22.26 -7.34
CA GLN A 298 -3.33 -22.52 -8.54
C GLN A 298 -2.43 -21.34 -8.85
N GLU A 299 -1.17 -21.62 -9.19
CA GLU A 299 -0.32 -20.56 -9.69
C GLU A 299 -0.84 -20.06 -11.06
N PRO A 300 -0.58 -18.79 -11.41
CA PRO A 300 -0.88 -18.29 -12.75
C PRO A 300 -0.25 -19.17 -13.83
N LEU A 301 -0.92 -19.33 -14.96
CA LEU A 301 -0.39 -20.10 -16.10
C LEU A 301 0.83 -19.44 -16.74
N TYR A 302 0.99 -18.13 -16.56
CA TYR A 302 2.06 -17.33 -17.16
C TYR A 302 3.02 -16.82 -16.09
N ASP A 303 4.31 -16.82 -16.40
CA ASP A 303 5.36 -16.42 -15.46
C ASP A 303 5.20 -14.94 -15.04
N VAL A 304 5.09 -14.71 -13.75
CA VAL A 304 4.99 -13.37 -13.16
C VAL A 304 6.20 -12.48 -13.49
N LYS A 305 7.38 -13.07 -13.75
CA LYS A 305 8.59 -12.33 -14.16
C LYS A 305 8.43 -11.60 -15.49
N GLU A 306 7.55 -12.08 -16.36
CA GLU A 306 7.24 -11.43 -17.62
C GLU A 306 6.54 -10.08 -17.47
N LEU A 307 6.03 -9.75 -16.27
CA LEU A 307 5.51 -8.41 -15.98
C LEU A 307 6.54 -7.31 -16.23
N ARG A 308 7.83 -7.62 -16.10
CA ARG A 308 8.93 -6.70 -16.43
C ARG A 308 9.02 -6.36 -17.92
N SER A 309 8.50 -7.24 -18.79
CA SER A 309 8.55 -7.08 -20.24
C SER A 309 7.23 -6.54 -20.81
N ILE A 310 6.11 -6.68 -20.09
CA ILE A 310 4.77 -6.30 -20.53
C ILE A 310 4.57 -4.79 -20.42
N ALA A 311 4.93 -4.19 -19.28
CA ALA A 311 4.73 -2.77 -19.08
C ALA A 311 5.89 -1.97 -19.71
N PRO A 312 5.60 -1.07 -20.67
CA PRO A 312 6.62 -0.20 -21.22
C PRO A 312 7.07 0.85 -20.21
N THR A 313 8.32 1.24 -20.30
CA THR A 313 8.86 2.38 -19.53
C THR A 313 8.47 3.72 -20.18
N ASP A 314 8.14 3.71 -21.45
CA ASP A 314 7.59 4.88 -22.18
C ASP A 314 6.06 4.92 -22.02
N HIS A 315 5.55 5.88 -21.27
CA HIS A 315 4.11 6.07 -21.00
C HIS A 315 3.25 6.41 -22.24
N LYS A 316 3.86 6.70 -23.36
CA LYS A 316 3.15 6.87 -24.64
C LYS A 316 2.76 5.54 -25.28
N GLN A 317 3.44 4.46 -24.89
CA GLN A 317 3.13 3.12 -25.36
C GLN A 317 2.04 2.51 -24.51
N GLN A 318 1.01 1.97 -25.15
CA GLN A 318 -0.08 1.28 -24.50
C GLN A 318 0.19 -0.22 -24.44
N PHE A 319 -0.32 -0.87 -23.41
CA PHE A 319 -0.35 -2.33 -23.29
C PHE A 319 -1.71 -2.74 -22.72
N ASP A 320 -2.10 -3.99 -22.97
CA ASP A 320 -3.36 -4.50 -22.42
C ASP A 320 -3.16 -4.93 -20.96
N ILE A 321 -3.89 -4.29 -20.06
CA ILE A 321 -3.84 -4.58 -18.62
C ILE A 321 -4.26 -6.02 -18.29
N ARG A 322 -4.98 -6.71 -19.19
CA ARG A 322 -5.31 -8.14 -19.06
C ARG A 322 -4.08 -9.01 -18.99
N SER A 323 -2.99 -8.60 -19.67
CA SER A 323 -1.71 -9.32 -19.60
C SER A 323 -1.08 -9.26 -18.19
N VAL A 324 -1.30 -8.17 -17.44
CA VAL A 324 -0.91 -8.08 -16.04
C VAL A 324 -1.84 -8.95 -15.19
N ILE A 325 -3.16 -8.82 -15.37
CA ILE A 325 -4.16 -9.59 -14.61
C ILE A 325 -3.90 -11.09 -14.75
N ALA A 326 -3.63 -11.59 -15.97
CA ALA A 326 -3.36 -12.99 -16.24
C ALA A 326 -2.15 -13.57 -15.49
N ARG A 327 -1.22 -12.72 -15.03
CA ARG A 327 0.00 -13.12 -14.30
C ARG A 327 -0.09 -12.94 -12.79
N ILE A 328 -1.21 -12.41 -12.29
CA ILE A 328 -1.40 -12.21 -10.86
C ILE A 328 -2.56 -13.00 -10.27
N VAL A 329 -3.52 -13.44 -11.10
CA VAL A 329 -4.68 -14.22 -10.64
C VAL A 329 -4.41 -15.72 -10.73
N ASP A 330 -5.03 -16.47 -9.81
CA ASP A 330 -4.94 -17.92 -9.73
C ASP A 330 -5.39 -18.58 -11.02
N GLY A 331 -4.60 -19.52 -11.56
CA GLY A 331 -4.87 -20.22 -12.80
C GLY A 331 -5.03 -19.32 -14.03
N SER A 332 -4.68 -18.03 -13.92
CA SER A 332 -4.97 -17.00 -14.92
C SER A 332 -6.47 -16.86 -15.24
N GLU A 333 -7.33 -17.30 -14.31
CA GLU A 333 -8.79 -17.24 -14.43
C GLU A 333 -9.33 -15.87 -14.02
N PHE A 334 -10.11 -15.27 -14.92
CA PHE A 334 -10.69 -13.96 -14.72
C PHE A 334 -12.06 -13.84 -15.38
N ASP A 335 -13.09 -13.60 -14.56
CA ASP A 335 -14.45 -13.36 -15.03
C ASP A 335 -14.66 -11.88 -15.32
N GLU A 336 -14.47 -11.49 -16.59
CA GLU A 336 -14.50 -10.09 -17.01
C GLU A 336 -15.93 -9.55 -17.05
N PHE A 337 -16.24 -8.62 -16.15
CA PHE A 337 -17.52 -7.95 -16.07
C PHE A 337 -17.71 -6.92 -17.18
N LYS A 338 -18.81 -7.01 -17.93
CA LYS A 338 -19.19 -6.11 -19.03
C LYS A 338 -18.05 -5.87 -20.05
N LYS A 339 -17.44 -6.95 -20.53
CA LYS A 339 -16.28 -6.92 -21.43
C LYS A 339 -16.45 -5.99 -22.65
N LEU A 340 -17.65 -5.95 -23.24
CA LEU A 340 -17.94 -5.15 -24.44
C LEU A 340 -18.42 -3.72 -24.16
N TYR A 341 -18.55 -3.32 -22.90
CA TYR A 341 -18.98 -1.97 -22.50
C TYR A 341 -17.85 -1.28 -21.75
N GLY A 342 -17.59 0.00 -22.04
CA GLY A 342 -16.53 0.77 -21.41
C GLY A 342 -15.16 0.07 -21.50
N THR A 343 -14.74 -0.28 -22.70
CA THR A 343 -13.61 -1.19 -22.99
C THR A 343 -12.24 -0.68 -22.53
N THR A 344 -12.12 0.62 -22.26
CA THR A 344 -10.88 1.22 -21.73
C THR A 344 -10.72 1.06 -20.21
N LEU A 345 -11.70 0.42 -19.55
CA LEU A 345 -11.62 -0.04 -18.17
C LEU A 345 -11.93 -1.53 -18.12
N VAL A 346 -10.98 -2.33 -17.69
CA VAL A 346 -11.16 -3.77 -17.46
C VAL A 346 -11.59 -3.97 -16.01
N THR A 347 -12.72 -4.64 -15.81
CA THR A 347 -13.25 -4.97 -14.48
C THR A 347 -13.65 -6.44 -14.46
N GLY A 348 -13.44 -7.13 -13.36
CA GLY A 348 -13.85 -8.52 -13.24
C GLY A 348 -13.42 -9.16 -11.94
N PHE A 349 -13.84 -10.41 -11.76
CA PHE A 349 -13.56 -11.21 -10.58
C PHE A 349 -12.44 -12.22 -10.87
N GLY A 350 -11.57 -12.41 -9.91
CA GLY A 350 -10.53 -13.42 -9.91
C GLY A 350 -10.22 -13.88 -8.49
N ARG A 351 -9.20 -14.69 -8.34
CA ARG A 351 -8.65 -15.08 -7.04
C ARG A 351 -7.17 -14.80 -6.99
N ILE A 352 -6.67 -14.45 -5.82
CA ILE A 352 -5.23 -14.32 -5.55
C ILE A 352 -4.94 -15.07 -4.27
N PHE A 353 -4.12 -16.13 -4.35
CA PHE A 353 -3.87 -17.09 -3.26
C PHE A 353 -5.18 -17.63 -2.66
N GLY A 354 -6.13 -17.99 -3.51
CA GLY A 354 -7.44 -18.50 -3.12
C GLY A 354 -8.45 -17.42 -2.69
N GLN A 355 -8.02 -16.21 -2.40
CA GLN A 355 -8.88 -15.11 -1.95
C GLN A 355 -9.64 -14.48 -3.15
N PRO A 356 -10.97 -14.37 -3.09
CA PRO A 356 -11.72 -13.68 -4.14
C PRO A 356 -11.40 -12.18 -4.14
N VAL A 357 -11.20 -11.62 -5.33
CA VAL A 357 -10.89 -10.20 -5.53
C VAL A 357 -11.67 -9.64 -6.72
N GLY A 358 -12.07 -8.37 -6.61
CA GLY A 358 -12.54 -7.57 -7.72
C GLY A 358 -11.38 -6.73 -8.26
N ILE A 359 -11.03 -6.91 -9.53
CA ILE A 359 -9.92 -6.20 -10.16
C ILE A 359 -10.45 -5.12 -11.10
N ILE A 360 -9.88 -3.93 -11.00
CA ILE A 360 -10.16 -2.78 -11.84
C ILE A 360 -8.85 -2.31 -12.44
N GLY A 361 -8.69 -2.42 -13.76
CA GLY A 361 -7.48 -2.04 -14.47
C GLY A 361 -7.75 -1.10 -15.65
N ASN A 362 -6.86 -0.12 -15.86
CA ASN A 362 -6.98 0.80 -16.97
C ASN A 362 -6.39 0.23 -18.27
N ASN A 363 -7.14 0.40 -19.34
CA ASN A 363 -6.72 0.14 -20.71
C ASN A 363 -6.76 1.43 -21.56
N GLY A 364 -6.21 2.52 -21.00
CA GLY A 364 -6.18 3.82 -21.62
C GLY A 364 -7.06 4.88 -20.92
N ILE A 365 -7.55 5.85 -21.70
CA ILE A 365 -8.33 7.01 -21.22
C ILE A 365 -9.69 6.54 -20.69
N LEU A 366 -10.17 7.15 -19.61
CA LEU A 366 -11.52 6.91 -19.09
C LEU A 366 -12.56 7.71 -19.86
N PHE A 367 -13.51 7.00 -20.47
CA PHE A 367 -14.72 7.54 -21.08
C PHE A 367 -15.92 7.45 -20.11
N ASN A 368 -17.04 8.03 -20.49
CA ASN A 368 -18.29 7.99 -19.71
C ASN A 368 -18.70 6.56 -19.33
N GLU A 369 -18.69 5.68 -20.33
CA GLU A 369 -19.07 4.28 -20.19
C GLU A 369 -18.12 3.53 -19.26
N SER A 370 -16.82 3.85 -19.33
CA SER A 370 -15.80 3.26 -18.47
C SER A 370 -15.99 3.69 -17.01
N ALA A 371 -16.31 4.97 -16.77
CA ALA A 371 -16.58 5.47 -15.43
C ALA A 371 -17.86 4.86 -14.84
N LEU A 372 -18.94 4.75 -15.63
CA LEU A 372 -20.18 4.11 -15.21
C LEU A 372 -20.00 2.61 -14.93
N LYS A 373 -19.23 1.92 -15.76
CA LYS A 373 -18.85 0.51 -15.53
C LYS A 373 -18.08 0.35 -14.23
N GLY A 374 -17.10 1.23 -13.97
CA GLY A 374 -16.29 1.22 -12.76
C GLY A 374 -17.14 1.43 -11.51
N ALA A 375 -18.03 2.44 -11.50
CA ALA A 375 -18.94 2.70 -10.40
C ALA A 375 -19.80 1.48 -10.09
N HIS A 376 -20.46 0.91 -11.10
CA HIS A 376 -21.32 -0.27 -10.94
C HIS A 376 -20.52 -1.48 -10.40
N PHE A 377 -19.31 -1.71 -10.90
CA PHE A 377 -18.50 -2.84 -10.47
C PHE A 377 -18.04 -2.69 -9.01
N ILE A 378 -17.67 -1.47 -8.59
CA ILE A 378 -17.31 -1.17 -7.19
C ILE A 378 -18.50 -1.43 -6.27
N GLU A 379 -19.69 -0.94 -6.62
CA GLU A 379 -20.93 -1.18 -5.86
C GLU A 379 -21.21 -2.69 -5.72
N LEU A 380 -21.04 -3.45 -6.80
CA LEU A 380 -21.21 -4.90 -6.79
C LEU A 380 -20.22 -5.61 -5.86
N CYS A 381 -18.94 -5.20 -5.86
CA CYS A 381 -17.92 -5.75 -4.97
C CYS A 381 -18.21 -5.39 -3.50
N THR A 382 -18.61 -4.16 -3.22
CA THR A 382 -18.93 -3.73 -1.84
C THR A 382 -20.14 -4.46 -1.28
N GLN A 383 -21.18 -4.67 -2.09
CA GLN A 383 -22.36 -5.44 -1.70
C GLN A 383 -22.01 -6.90 -1.34
N ARG A 384 -20.98 -7.45 -1.98
CA ARG A 384 -20.51 -8.85 -1.80
C ARG A 384 -19.36 -8.98 -0.82
N ASN A 385 -18.89 -7.90 -0.19
CA ASN A 385 -17.70 -7.86 0.66
C ASN A 385 -16.44 -8.42 -0.04
N ILE A 386 -16.28 -8.12 -1.33
CA ILE A 386 -15.12 -8.55 -2.13
C ILE A 386 -14.08 -7.43 -2.13
N PRO A 387 -12.82 -7.70 -1.70
CA PRO A 387 -11.72 -6.73 -1.79
C PRO A 387 -11.50 -6.23 -3.21
N LEU A 388 -11.09 -4.97 -3.33
CA LEU A 388 -10.83 -4.30 -4.60
C LEU A 388 -9.33 -4.14 -4.85
N VAL A 389 -8.88 -4.53 -6.03
CA VAL A 389 -7.52 -4.30 -6.52
C VAL A 389 -7.56 -3.35 -7.70
N PHE A 390 -6.89 -2.21 -7.57
CA PHE A 390 -6.79 -1.20 -8.62
C PHE A 390 -5.42 -1.28 -9.27
N LEU A 391 -5.39 -1.51 -10.59
CA LEU A 391 -4.19 -1.50 -11.42
C LEU A 391 -4.20 -0.23 -12.26
N GLN A 392 -3.43 0.78 -11.84
CA GLN A 392 -3.43 2.10 -12.47
C GLN A 392 -2.42 2.19 -13.61
N ASN A 393 -2.93 2.44 -14.81
CA ASN A 393 -2.18 2.97 -15.95
C ASN A 393 -3.06 4.00 -16.66
N ILE A 394 -3.30 5.12 -15.97
CA ILE A 394 -4.30 6.12 -16.36
C ILE A 394 -3.67 7.41 -16.84
N THR A 395 -4.06 7.85 -18.02
CA THR A 395 -3.67 9.15 -18.60
C THR A 395 -4.67 10.28 -18.28
N GLY A 396 -5.83 9.95 -17.73
CA GLY A 396 -6.88 10.89 -17.35
C GLY A 396 -8.27 10.50 -17.89
N PHE A 397 -9.25 11.35 -17.60
CA PHE A 397 -10.55 11.30 -18.26
C PHE A 397 -10.49 11.92 -19.65
N MET A 398 -11.34 11.45 -20.56
CA MET A 398 -11.47 12.06 -21.88
C MET A 398 -12.00 13.50 -21.76
N VAL A 399 -11.33 14.41 -22.44
CA VAL A 399 -11.68 15.84 -22.48
C VAL A 399 -12.21 16.22 -23.86
N GLY A 400 -12.84 17.38 -23.95
CA GLY A 400 -13.34 17.95 -25.21
C GLY A 400 -14.86 18.08 -25.23
N SER A 401 -15.37 18.94 -26.11
CA SER A 401 -16.78 19.37 -26.14
C SER A 401 -17.78 18.21 -26.18
N ARG A 402 -17.50 17.16 -26.94
CA ARG A 402 -18.37 15.97 -27.02
C ARG A 402 -18.43 15.20 -25.70
N SER A 403 -17.28 15.02 -25.04
CA SER A 403 -17.22 14.29 -23.75
C SER A 403 -17.86 15.09 -22.63
N GLU A 404 -17.64 16.39 -22.60
CA GLU A 404 -18.26 17.30 -21.63
C GLU A 404 -19.80 17.34 -21.82
N ALA A 405 -20.27 17.49 -23.06
CA ALA A 405 -21.69 17.48 -23.38
C ALA A 405 -22.37 16.13 -23.00
N ASN A 406 -21.66 15.02 -23.15
CA ASN A 406 -22.13 13.70 -22.74
C ASN A 406 -22.03 13.45 -21.22
N GLY A 407 -21.54 14.43 -20.44
CA GLY A 407 -21.53 14.39 -18.99
C GLY A 407 -20.39 13.59 -18.37
N ILE A 408 -19.17 13.67 -18.93
CA ILE A 408 -17.98 12.97 -18.40
C ILE A 408 -17.74 13.33 -16.93
N ALA A 409 -17.93 14.59 -16.54
CA ALA A 409 -17.79 15.04 -15.16
C ALA A 409 -18.79 14.33 -14.23
N LYS A 410 -20.04 14.16 -14.64
CA LYS A 410 -21.05 13.42 -13.86
C LYS A 410 -20.71 11.93 -13.74
N SER A 411 -20.33 11.32 -14.85
CA SER A 411 -19.96 9.90 -14.88
C SER A 411 -18.70 9.62 -14.06
N GLY A 412 -17.69 10.49 -14.19
CA GLY A 412 -16.48 10.44 -13.38
C GLY A 412 -16.76 10.61 -11.88
N ALA A 413 -17.64 11.57 -11.52
CA ALA A 413 -18.03 11.80 -10.14
C ALA A 413 -18.71 10.57 -9.50
N LYS A 414 -19.51 9.80 -10.26
CA LYS A 414 -20.10 8.55 -9.78
C LYS A 414 -19.04 7.52 -9.42
N MET A 415 -18.03 7.33 -10.29
CA MET A 415 -16.94 6.40 -10.01
C MET A 415 -16.10 6.86 -8.81
N VAL A 416 -15.78 8.16 -8.73
CA VAL A 416 -15.06 8.75 -7.59
C VAL A 416 -15.86 8.57 -6.29
N MET A 417 -17.17 8.77 -6.31
CA MET A 417 -18.03 8.54 -5.14
C MET A 417 -18.06 7.06 -4.74
N ALA A 418 -18.17 6.15 -5.71
CA ALA A 418 -18.12 4.72 -5.44
C ALA A 418 -16.81 4.30 -4.77
N VAL A 419 -15.67 4.76 -5.28
CA VAL A 419 -14.34 4.50 -4.67
C VAL A 419 -14.24 5.07 -3.27
N SER A 420 -14.73 6.32 -3.06
CA SER A 420 -14.64 7.02 -1.77
C SER A 420 -15.45 6.34 -0.68
N CYS A 421 -16.67 5.88 -1.02
CA CYS A 421 -17.58 5.27 -0.06
C CYS A 421 -17.31 3.78 0.20
N ALA A 422 -16.59 3.11 -0.70
CA ALA A 422 -16.29 1.67 -0.57
C ALA A 422 -15.54 1.36 0.73
N LYS A 423 -16.13 0.48 1.56
CA LYS A 423 -15.58 0.06 2.86
C LYS A 423 -14.84 -1.28 2.81
N VAL A 424 -14.93 -2.00 1.68
CA VAL A 424 -14.11 -3.19 1.46
C VAL A 424 -12.62 -2.86 1.36
N PRO A 425 -11.71 -3.80 1.65
CA PRO A 425 -10.28 -3.60 1.44
C PRO A 425 -9.96 -3.10 0.03
N LYS A 426 -9.07 -2.12 -0.07
CA LYS A 426 -8.63 -1.51 -1.33
C LYS A 426 -7.12 -1.55 -1.43
N VAL A 427 -6.60 -2.21 -2.46
CA VAL A 427 -5.15 -2.24 -2.75
C VAL A 427 -4.93 -1.61 -4.12
N THR A 428 -4.02 -0.66 -4.21
CA THR A 428 -3.70 0.03 -5.46
C THR A 428 -2.26 -0.24 -5.88
N ILE A 429 -2.07 -0.62 -7.14
CA ILE A 429 -0.76 -0.73 -7.78
C ILE A 429 -0.71 0.22 -8.96
N ILE A 430 0.25 1.14 -8.96
CA ILE A 430 0.53 2.00 -10.12
C ILE A 430 1.53 1.29 -11.00
N VAL A 431 1.04 0.73 -12.12
CA VAL A 431 1.84 -0.07 -13.06
C VAL A 431 2.41 0.76 -14.22
N GLY A 432 2.03 2.04 -14.28
CA GLY A 432 2.46 2.97 -15.31
C GLY A 432 2.11 4.41 -14.94
N GLY A 433 1.37 5.11 -15.78
CA GLY A 433 0.93 6.49 -15.51
C GLY A 433 -0.22 6.58 -14.51
N SER A 434 -0.24 7.65 -13.72
CA SER A 434 -1.34 8.02 -12.84
C SER A 434 -1.54 9.53 -12.85
N PHE A 435 -2.38 10.01 -13.78
CA PHE A 435 -2.50 11.43 -14.08
C PHE A 435 -3.90 11.99 -13.79
N GLY A 436 -3.92 13.19 -13.22
CA GLY A 436 -5.12 14.00 -13.01
C GLY A 436 -6.22 13.33 -12.19
N ALA A 437 -7.48 13.67 -12.48
CA ALA A 437 -8.64 13.10 -11.78
C ALA A 437 -8.83 11.59 -12.03
N GLY A 438 -8.15 11.00 -13.01
CA GLY A 438 -8.09 9.55 -13.20
C GLY A 438 -7.45 8.83 -12.01
N ASN A 439 -6.43 9.43 -11.39
CA ASN A 439 -5.85 8.94 -10.14
C ASN A 439 -6.92 8.78 -9.04
N TYR A 440 -7.84 9.73 -8.95
CA TYR A 440 -8.93 9.75 -7.97
C TYR A 440 -9.91 8.60 -8.20
N ALA A 441 -10.38 8.44 -9.44
CA ALA A 441 -11.31 7.38 -9.81
C ALA A 441 -10.70 5.97 -9.67
N MET A 442 -9.39 5.85 -9.71
CA MET A 442 -8.65 4.60 -9.58
C MET A 442 -8.03 4.40 -8.18
N CYS A 443 -8.62 5.02 -7.16
CA CYS A 443 -8.20 4.87 -5.76
C CYS A 443 -6.73 5.27 -5.51
N GLY A 444 -6.35 6.50 -5.90
CA GLY A 444 -5.06 7.07 -5.52
C GLY A 444 -4.98 7.36 -4.01
N ARG A 445 -3.83 7.85 -3.55
CA ARG A 445 -3.52 8.02 -2.11
C ARG A 445 -4.59 8.80 -1.33
N ALA A 446 -5.15 9.87 -1.94
CA ALA A 446 -6.20 10.69 -1.32
C ALA A 446 -7.53 9.95 -1.06
N TYR A 447 -7.72 8.76 -1.65
CA TYR A 447 -8.91 7.93 -1.51
C TYR A 447 -8.72 6.76 -0.55
N SER A 448 -7.68 6.86 0.27
CA SER A 448 -7.38 5.97 1.39
C SER A 448 -7.43 4.48 1.01
N PRO A 449 -6.62 4.04 0.02
CA PRO A 449 -6.39 2.62 -0.13
C PRO A 449 -5.73 2.07 1.14
N ASP A 450 -6.02 0.83 1.51
CA ASP A 450 -5.34 0.19 2.63
C ASP A 450 -3.84 0.10 2.33
N PHE A 451 -3.51 -0.24 1.08
CA PHE A 451 -2.13 -0.25 0.57
C PHE A 451 -2.05 0.31 -0.83
N MET A 452 -0.94 1.01 -1.11
CA MET A 452 -0.63 1.56 -2.43
C MET A 452 0.85 1.41 -2.76
N TYR A 453 1.14 0.74 -3.87
CA TYR A 453 2.52 0.50 -4.31
C TYR A 453 2.73 0.99 -5.74
N LEU A 454 4.00 1.24 -6.08
CA LEU A 454 4.41 1.66 -7.41
C LEU A 454 5.36 0.66 -8.04
N TRP A 455 5.28 0.52 -9.35
CA TRP A 455 6.37 -0.06 -10.12
C TRP A 455 7.47 0.98 -10.36
N PRO A 456 8.72 0.58 -10.64
CA PRO A 456 9.82 1.53 -10.83
C PRO A 456 9.61 2.53 -11.97
N ASN A 457 8.86 2.15 -13.01
CA ASN A 457 8.47 3.01 -14.13
C ASN A 457 7.29 3.93 -13.83
N ALA A 458 6.64 3.85 -12.68
CA ALA A 458 5.44 4.63 -12.37
C ALA A 458 5.67 6.16 -12.42
N ARG A 459 4.62 6.89 -12.82
CA ARG A 459 4.58 8.35 -12.83
C ARG A 459 3.28 8.85 -12.23
N ILE A 460 3.38 9.85 -11.35
CA ILE A 460 2.24 10.49 -10.70
C ILE A 460 2.34 11.99 -10.88
N SER A 461 1.36 12.61 -11.54
CA SER A 461 1.25 14.07 -11.60
C SER A 461 -0.16 14.51 -12.02
N VAL A 462 -0.39 15.83 -12.04
CA VAL A 462 -1.67 16.40 -12.50
C VAL A 462 -1.92 16.09 -13.97
N MET A 463 -0.86 16.11 -14.79
CA MET A 463 -0.89 15.76 -16.24
C MET A 463 0.53 15.41 -16.69
N GLY A 464 0.68 14.85 -17.87
CA GLY A 464 2.01 14.58 -18.44
C GLY A 464 2.83 15.86 -18.64
N GLY A 465 4.15 15.79 -18.40
CA GLY A 465 5.05 16.97 -18.43
C GLY A 465 5.00 17.75 -19.75
N ALA A 466 4.92 17.06 -20.89
CA ALA A 466 4.79 17.71 -22.20
C ALA A 466 3.47 18.49 -22.35
N GLN A 467 2.36 17.97 -21.81
CA GLN A 467 1.07 18.65 -21.81
C GLN A 467 1.11 19.89 -20.90
N ALA A 468 1.67 19.74 -19.69
CA ALA A 468 1.84 20.85 -18.75
C ALA A 468 2.70 21.97 -19.35
N ALA A 469 3.81 21.63 -19.99
CA ALA A 469 4.68 22.56 -20.68
C ALA A 469 3.94 23.35 -21.78
N GLY A 470 3.11 22.65 -22.57
CA GLY A 470 2.27 23.28 -23.61
C GLY A 470 1.27 24.29 -23.04
N VAL A 471 0.54 23.89 -21.98
CA VAL A 471 -0.45 24.77 -21.31
C VAL A 471 0.21 25.98 -20.68
N LEU A 472 1.30 25.79 -19.92
CA LEU A 472 2.01 26.88 -19.24
C LEU A 472 2.66 27.82 -20.25
N ALA A 473 3.22 27.30 -21.35
CA ALA A 473 3.76 28.13 -22.42
C ALA A 473 2.67 28.98 -23.11
N GLN A 474 1.47 28.44 -23.31
CA GLN A 474 0.35 29.19 -23.86
C GLN A 474 -0.09 30.34 -22.93
N ILE A 475 -0.14 30.09 -21.62
CA ILE A 475 -0.46 31.09 -20.60
C ILE A 475 0.60 32.20 -20.62
N GLU A 476 1.88 31.84 -20.58
CA GLU A 476 3.00 32.79 -20.56
C GLU A 476 3.07 33.60 -21.83
N ARG A 477 2.84 33.00 -22.99
CA ARG A 477 2.73 33.73 -24.27
C ARG A 477 1.59 34.75 -24.22
N GLY A 478 0.45 34.41 -23.62
CA GLY A 478 -0.67 35.33 -23.42
C GLY A 478 -0.31 36.50 -22.50
N ASN A 479 0.45 36.26 -21.44
CA ASN A 479 0.92 37.27 -20.50
C ASN A 479 1.92 38.21 -21.15
N LYS A 480 2.94 37.71 -21.85
CA LYS A 480 3.93 38.51 -22.58
C LYS A 480 3.28 39.35 -23.67
N LYS A 481 2.31 38.79 -24.41
CA LYS A 481 1.55 39.56 -25.41
C LYS A 481 0.79 40.74 -24.81
N LYS A 482 0.18 40.57 -23.63
CA LYS A 482 -0.49 41.68 -22.90
C LYS A 482 0.48 42.77 -22.47
N GLN A 483 1.75 42.43 -22.23
CA GLN A 483 2.83 43.36 -21.87
C GLN A 483 3.54 43.96 -23.10
N GLY A 484 3.14 43.59 -24.32
CA GLY A 484 3.79 44.03 -25.56
C GLY A 484 5.14 43.40 -25.83
N ILE A 485 5.45 42.30 -25.16
CA ILE A 485 6.71 41.56 -25.28
C ILE A 485 6.51 40.40 -26.30
N GLU A 486 7.34 40.37 -27.34
CA GLU A 486 7.41 39.24 -28.24
C GLU A 486 8.27 38.13 -27.60
N TRP A 487 7.72 36.92 -27.54
CA TRP A 487 8.43 35.79 -26.93
C TRP A 487 9.17 35.01 -28.00
N ASP A 488 10.50 34.98 -27.90
CA ASP A 488 11.34 34.23 -28.81
C ASP A 488 11.08 32.71 -28.71
N LYS A 489 11.14 32.02 -29.85
CA LYS A 489 10.89 30.58 -29.92
C LYS A 489 11.91 29.78 -29.12
N GLU A 490 13.17 30.19 -29.09
CA GLU A 490 14.21 29.51 -28.33
C GLU A 490 13.99 29.66 -26.84
N GLU A 491 13.57 30.84 -26.36
CA GLU A 491 13.19 31.07 -24.96
C GLU A 491 11.96 30.22 -24.59
N GLU A 492 10.97 30.10 -25.47
CA GLU A 492 9.79 29.29 -25.25
C GLU A 492 10.16 27.79 -25.12
N GLU A 493 11.02 27.28 -25.99
CA GLU A 493 11.46 25.89 -25.89
C GLU A 493 12.31 25.63 -24.64
N LYS A 494 13.16 26.58 -24.22
CA LYS A 494 13.88 26.50 -22.94
C LYS A 494 12.91 26.47 -21.73
N PHE A 495 11.86 27.30 -21.80
CA PHE A 495 10.82 27.30 -20.77
C PHE A 495 10.10 25.96 -20.71
N LYS A 496 9.64 25.42 -21.86
CA LYS A 496 8.99 24.12 -21.94
C LYS A 496 9.88 23.00 -21.41
N ALA A 497 11.16 22.98 -21.77
CA ALA A 497 12.13 21.98 -21.31
C ALA A 497 12.26 21.98 -19.79
N LYS A 498 12.34 23.15 -19.14
CA LYS A 498 12.38 23.26 -17.67
C LYS A 498 11.12 22.69 -17.00
N VAL A 499 9.94 22.97 -17.59
CA VAL A 499 8.68 22.43 -17.08
C VAL A 499 8.66 20.90 -17.19
N VAL A 500 9.04 20.35 -18.33
CA VAL A 500 9.11 18.90 -18.53
C VAL A 500 10.08 18.27 -17.52
N GLU A 501 11.28 18.83 -17.37
CA GLU A 501 12.28 18.34 -16.40
C GLU A 501 11.74 18.33 -14.96
N ALA A 502 11.06 19.40 -14.52
CA ALA A 502 10.45 19.45 -13.20
C ALA A 502 9.37 18.36 -13.02
N TYR A 503 8.50 18.17 -14.01
CA TYR A 503 7.45 17.14 -13.96
C TYR A 503 8.02 15.71 -13.96
N GLU A 504 9.09 15.46 -14.74
CA GLU A 504 9.75 14.15 -14.72
C GLU A 504 10.45 13.88 -13.38
N ARG A 505 11.11 14.88 -12.81
CA ARG A 505 11.74 14.78 -11.49
C ARG A 505 10.73 14.56 -10.38
N GLU A 506 9.62 15.33 -10.37
CA GLU A 506 8.65 15.34 -9.28
C GLU A 506 7.59 14.25 -9.42
N GLY A 507 7.38 13.74 -10.63
CA GLY A 507 6.41 12.69 -10.93
C GLY A 507 6.94 11.27 -10.81
N ASN A 508 8.24 11.06 -10.62
CA ASN A 508 8.82 9.72 -10.59
C ASN A 508 8.54 8.96 -9.28
N SER A 509 8.73 7.65 -9.31
CA SER A 509 8.45 6.75 -8.19
C SER A 509 9.31 7.03 -6.95
N TYR A 510 10.57 7.40 -7.12
CA TYR A 510 11.46 7.74 -5.99
C TYR A 510 11.04 9.02 -5.28
N TYR A 511 10.63 10.05 -6.03
CA TYR A 511 10.13 11.29 -5.45
C TYR A 511 8.85 11.06 -4.64
N SER A 512 7.97 10.19 -5.14
CA SER A 512 6.73 9.77 -4.47
C SER A 512 7.02 9.03 -3.17
N THR A 513 7.79 7.95 -3.24
CA THR A 513 8.05 7.08 -2.09
C THR A 513 8.88 7.78 -1.01
N ALA A 514 9.82 8.66 -1.41
CA ALA A 514 10.58 9.47 -0.45
C ALA A 514 9.68 10.34 0.43
N ARG A 515 8.51 10.75 -0.10
CA ARG A 515 7.51 11.62 0.57
C ARG A 515 6.32 10.86 1.15
N LEU A 516 6.36 9.52 1.10
CA LEU A 516 5.27 8.64 1.59
C LEU A 516 3.92 8.91 0.89
N TRP A 517 3.95 9.16 -0.43
CA TRP A 517 2.73 9.19 -1.23
C TRP A 517 2.23 7.78 -1.56
N ASP A 518 3.05 6.78 -1.29
CA ASP A 518 2.81 5.35 -1.45
C ASP A 518 3.42 4.57 -0.27
N ASP A 519 3.23 3.27 -0.28
CA ASP A 519 3.75 2.34 0.73
C ASP A 519 5.00 1.58 0.25
N GLY A 520 5.53 1.93 -0.93
CA GLY A 520 6.80 1.46 -1.46
C GLY A 520 6.83 1.21 -2.96
N ILE A 521 8.05 1.13 -3.50
CA ILE A 521 8.31 0.69 -4.87
C ILE A 521 8.55 -0.81 -4.84
N ILE A 522 7.85 -1.56 -5.71
CA ILE A 522 7.96 -3.02 -5.80
C ILE A 522 8.46 -3.45 -7.18
N ASP A 523 9.19 -4.56 -7.23
CA ASP A 523 9.47 -5.25 -8.49
C ASP A 523 8.13 -5.71 -9.10
N PRO A 524 7.86 -5.47 -10.39
CA PRO A 524 6.69 -6.01 -11.07
C PRO A 524 6.45 -7.51 -10.81
N ALA A 525 7.51 -8.31 -10.73
CA ALA A 525 7.45 -9.74 -10.45
C ALA A 525 6.89 -10.07 -9.05
N ASP A 526 6.98 -9.15 -8.08
CA ASP A 526 6.45 -9.34 -6.72
C ASP A 526 4.98 -8.91 -6.58
N THR A 527 4.36 -8.38 -7.63
CA THR A 527 3.00 -7.79 -7.57
C THR A 527 1.97 -8.74 -6.97
N ARG A 528 1.92 -10.01 -7.45
CA ARG A 528 1.00 -11.01 -6.92
C ARG A 528 1.19 -11.24 -5.42
N LYS A 529 2.44 -11.41 -4.98
CA LYS A 529 2.81 -11.65 -3.59
C LYS A 529 2.41 -10.47 -2.69
N VAL A 530 2.74 -9.26 -3.12
CA VAL A 530 2.45 -8.04 -2.34
C VAL A 530 0.95 -7.81 -2.22
N ILE A 531 0.18 -7.98 -3.30
CA ILE A 531 -1.30 -7.89 -3.25
C ILE A 531 -1.86 -8.94 -2.29
N GLY A 532 -1.41 -10.20 -2.38
CA GLY A 532 -1.87 -11.27 -1.51
C GLY A 532 -1.63 -11.00 -0.03
N LEU A 533 -0.43 -10.55 0.33
CA LEU A 533 -0.08 -10.16 1.70
C LEU A 533 -0.92 -8.97 2.19
N SER A 534 -1.10 -7.97 1.33
CA SER A 534 -1.90 -6.76 1.65
C SER A 534 -3.37 -7.10 1.88
N ILE A 535 -3.98 -7.92 1.02
CA ILE A 535 -5.37 -8.38 1.20
C ILE A 535 -5.48 -9.22 2.48
N SER A 536 -4.55 -10.15 2.69
CA SER A 536 -4.53 -10.98 3.90
C SER A 536 -4.49 -10.13 5.18
N ALA A 537 -3.66 -9.08 5.21
CA ALA A 537 -3.61 -8.15 6.33
C ALA A 537 -4.93 -7.38 6.49
N SER A 538 -5.49 -6.85 5.39
CA SER A 538 -6.73 -6.07 5.42
C SER A 538 -7.97 -6.88 5.82
N MET A 539 -7.97 -8.19 5.58
CA MET A 539 -9.10 -9.07 5.91
C MET A 539 -9.21 -9.40 7.42
N ASN A 540 -8.30 -8.92 8.27
CA ASN A 540 -8.43 -9.06 9.72
C ASN A 540 -9.53 -8.18 10.30
N ARG A 541 -9.90 -7.09 9.64
CA ARG A 541 -11.01 -6.24 10.08
C ARG A 541 -12.35 -6.89 9.79
N ASP A 542 -13.34 -6.57 10.64
CA ASP A 542 -14.72 -6.96 10.35
C ASP A 542 -15.27 -6.23 9.12
N PRO A 543 -16.12 -6.88 8.33
CA PRO A 543 -16.78 -6.22 7.22
C PRO A 543 -17.62 -5.01 7.69
N GLU A 544 -17.37 -3.85 7.08
CA GLU A 544 -18.15 -2.65 7.34
C GLU A 544 -19.25 -2.48 6.28
N GLU A 545 -20.43 -2.02 6.71
CA GLU A 545 -21.50 -1.69 5.78
C GLU A 545 -21.12 -0.47 4.92
N THR A 546 -21.14 -0.64 3.59
CA THR A 546 -20.91 0.47 2.66
C THR A 546 -22.21 1.26 2.46
N LYS A 547 -22.16 2.57 2.71
CA LYS A 547 -23.25 3.51 2.44
C LYS A 547 -22.80 4.51 1.40
N TYR A 548 -23.57 4.64 0.34
CA TYR A 548 -23.30 5.59 -0.73
C TYR A 548 -24.09 6.88 -0.51
N GLY A 549 -23.48 8.01 -0.89
CA GLY A 549 -24.18 9.28 -1.01
C GLY A 549 -25.11 9.31 -2.23
N VAL A 550 -25.70 10.46 -2.48
CA VAL A 550 -26.60 10.65 -3.64
C VAL A 550 -25.79 10.71 -4.92
N PHE A 551 -26.04 9.75 -5.82
CA PHE A 551 -25.49 9.81 -7.18
C PHE A 551 -26.29 10.79 -8.03
N ARG A 552 -25.64 11.84 -8.50
CA ARG A 552 -26.26 12.80 -9.39
C ARG A 552 -26.55 12.17 -10.76
N MET A 553 -27.82 12.29 -11.21
CA MET A 553 -28.27 11.77 -12.50
C MET A 553 -27.81 12.64 -13.68
#